data_058efd1e2a323ff08ca8671791f9fe05
#
_entry.id   058efd1e2a323ff08ca8671791f9fe05
#
_cell.length_a   1.000
_cell.length_b   1.000
_cell.length_c   1.000
_cell.angle_alpha   90.00
_cell.angle_beta   90.00
_cell.angle_gamma   90.00
#
_symmetry.space_group_name_H-M   'P 1'
#
loop_
_entity.id
_entity.type
_entity.pdbx_description
1 polymer ?
#
loop_
_entity_poly.entity_id
_entity_poly.type
_entity_poly.pdbx_seq_one_letter_code
_entity_poly.pdbx_strand_id
1 'polypeptide(L)'
;LLELKNVSYAPEDDTGAKTEILSGIDLSFPAHSVTVITGQNGSGKSTLIKLLMGILFPTEGKICFRGEEITGLSVTERAKLGFTLAFQQPVRFKGVTVKDLLDLASGRNNTLDQLCSYLSDVGLCARNYIDREADGTLSGGELKRIELAAALAKGGEVFLLDEPEAGIDLWSFDELIRLFEKLRDKTVIIVSHQRKILEIADYIVRLDKSAPPVFGTRKELYDKLAARTLCEQGRGA
;
A
#
# COMPACT_ATOMS: atom_id res chain seq x y z
N LEU A 1 4.11 16.12 -3.41
CA LEU A 1 4.22 15.89 -1.97
C LEU A 1 5.34 14.91 -1.63
N LEU A 2 5.36 13.75 -2.28
CA LEU A 2 6.36 12.71 -2.10
C LEU A 2 7.07 12.50 -3.45
N GLU A 3 8.41 12.61 -3.47
CA GLU A 3 9.21 12.60 -4.68
C GLU A 3 10.36 11.60 -4.56
N LEU A 4 10.60 10.86 -5.62
CA LEU A 4 11.79 10.05 -5.83
C LEU A 4 12.62 10.72 -6.90
N LYS A 5 13.92 10.90 -6.64
CA LYS A 5 14.89 11.55 -7.55
C LYS A 5 16.02 10.57 -7.83
N ASN A 6 16.03 10.01 -9.03
CA ASN A 6 17.02 9.04 -9.51
C ASN A 6 17.23 7.86 -8.53
N VAL A 7 16.12 7.32 -7.98
CA VAL A 7 16.17 6.26 -6.97
C VAL A 7 16.47 4.92 -7.61
N SER A 8 17.55 4.28 -7.16
CA SER A 8 17.92 2.91 -7.55
C SER A 8 17.99 2.02 -6.31
N TYR A 9 17.72 0.74 -6.51
CA TYR A 9 17.85 -0.28 -5.47
C TYR A 9 18.40 -1.58 -6.07
N ALA A 10 19.62 -1.89 -5.68
CA ALA A 10 20.36 -3.10 -6.07
C ALA A 10 20.96 -3.75 -4.82
N PRO A 11 20.20 -4.62 -4.11
CA PRO A 11 20.72 -5.33 -2.96
C PRO A 11 21.85 -6.26 -3.38
N GLU A 12 22.84 -6.38 -2.50
CA GLU A 12 23.95 -7.32 -2.61
C GLU A 12 23.56 -8.61 -1.89
N ASP A 13 23.75 -9.74 -2.54
CA ASP A 13 23.56 -11.07 -1.94
C ASP A 13 24.80 -11.54 -1.15
N ASP A 14 24.69 -12.69 -0.47
CA ASP A 14 25.76 -13.27 0.34
C ASP A 14 27.04 -13.60 -0.48
N THR A 15 26.97 -13.61 -1.81
CA THR A 15 28.09 -13.82 -2.72
C THR A 15 28.73 -12.52 -3.21
N GLY A 16 28.16 -11.38 -2.84
CA GLY A 16 28.59 -10.05 -3.30
C GLY A 16 28.00 -9.68 -4.68
N ALA A 17 27.12 -10.50 -5.25
CA ALA A 17 26.44 -10.17 -6.50
C ALA A 17 25.30 -9.18 -6.26
N LYS A 18 25.26 -8.11 -7.06
CA LYS A 18 24.20 -7.10 -7.01
C LYS A 18 23.10 -7.42 -8.00
N THR A 19 21.88 -7.48 -7.52
CA THR A 19 20.71 -7.65 -8.37
C THR A 19 19.93 -6.35 -8.43
N GLU A 20 19.94 -5.68 -9.57
CA GLU A 20 19.20 -4.44 -9.78
C GLU A 20 17.70 -4.73 -9.84
N ILE A 21 16.94 -4.17 -8.88
CA ILE A 21 15.48 -4.31 -8.79
C ILE A 21 14.78 -3.06 -9.29
N LEU A 22 15.33 -1.89 -8.96
CA LEU A 22 14.85 -0.59 -9.42
C LEU A 22 16.05 0.24 -9.88
N SER A 23 15.91 0.92 -11.02
CA SER A 23 16.98 1.70 -11.65
C SER A 23 16.49 3.09 -12.03
N GLY A 24 17.14 4.12 -11.49
CA GLY A 24 16.93 5.51 -11.87
C GLY A 24 15.48 5.98 -11.83
N ILE A 25 14.75 5.64 -10.77
CA ILE A 25 13.32 5.96 -10.65
C ILE A 25 13.13 7.43 -10.31
N ASP A 26 12.49 8.16 -11.24
CA ASP A 26 12.00 9.51 -11.03
C ASP A 26 10.46 9.48 -11.00
N LEU A 27 9.86 9.74 -9.83
CA LEU A 27 8.42 9.74 -9.64
C LEU A 27 8.01 10.85 -8.67
N SER A 28 6.83 11.40 -8.90
CA SER A 28 6.20 12.38 -7.98
C SER A 28 4.77 11.93 -7.68
N PHE A 29 4.47 11.79 -6.40
CA PHE A 29 3.12 11.46 -5.92
C PHE A 29 2.45 12.74 -5.44
N PRO A 30 1.36 13.18 -6.11
CA PRO A 30 0.63 14.38 -5.71
C PRO A 30 -0.04 14.21 -4.34
N ALA A 31 -0.20 15.33 -3.63
CA ALA A 31 -0.95 15.34 -2.38
C ALA A 31 -2.44 15.08 -2.63
N HIS A 32 -3.13 14.50 -1.64
CA HIS A 32 -4.59 14.32 -1.64
C HIS A 32 -5.07 13.63 -2.92
N SER A 33 -4.43 12.52 -3.27
CA SER A 33 -4.74 11.75 -4.47
C SER A 33 -4.55 10.26 -4.24
N VAL A 34 -5.25 9.47 -5.02
CA VAL A 34 -5.09 8.02 -5.10
C VAL A 34 -4.19 7.68 -6.29
N THR A 35 -2.99 7.20 -6.01
CA THR A 35 -2.07 6.72 -7.05
C THR A 35 -1.98 5.19 -6.99
N VAL A 36 -2.25 4.53 -8.11
CA VAL A 36 -2.14 3.07 -8.21
C VAL A 36 -0.87 2.69 -8.96
N ILE A 37 -0.03 1.87 -8.30
CA ILE A 37 1.17 1.29 -8.90
C ILE A 37 0.82 -0.10 -9.42
N THR A 38 0.99 -0.30 -10.72
CA THR A 38 0.76 -1.58 -11.39
C THR A 38 1.98 -2.00 -12.23
N GLY A 39 1.99 -3.21 -12.75
CA GLY A 39 3.10 -3.73 -13.55
C GLY A 39 3.32 -5.22 -13.31
N GLN A 40 4.15 -5.86 -14.11
CA GLN A 40 4.41 -7.30 -14.04
C GLN A 40 4.91 -7.75 -12.66
N ASN A 41 4.73 -9.03 -12.34
CA ASN A 41 5.30 -9.60 -11.12
C ASN A 41 6.83 -9.51 -11.16
N GLY A 42 7.42 -9.08 -10.02
CA GLY A 42 8.86 -8.86 -9.89
C GLY A 42 9.36 -7.58 -10.57
N SER A 43 8.50 -6.61 -10.92
CA SER A 43 8.93 -5.28 -11.41
C SER A 43 9.32 -4.30 -10.30
N GLY A 44 9.40 -4.74 -9.05
CA GLY A 44 9.86 -3.89 -7.93
C GLY A 44 8.75 -3.10 -7.21
N LYS A 45 7.45 -3.38 -7.45
CA LYS A 45 6.33 -2.65 -6.81
C LYS A 45 6.39 -2.66 -5.29
N SER A 46 6.47 -3.85 -4.69
CA SER A 46 6.57 -3.98 -3.21
C SER A 46 7.90 -3.45 -2.68
N THR A 47 8.97 -3.53 -3.48
CA THR A 47 10.26 -2.90 -3.15
C THR A 47 10.12 -1.39 -3.08
N LEU A 48 9.42 -0.78 -4.03
CA LEU A 48 9.16 0.66 -4.03
C LEU A 48 8.37 1.09 -2.79
N ILE A 49 7.31 0.35 -2.42
CA ILE A 49 6.56 0.60 -1.17
C ILE A 49 7.47 0.52 0.06
N LYS A 50 8.35 -0.49 0.14
CA LYS A 50 9.29 -0.66 1.25
C LYS A 50 10.33 0.46 1.32
N LEU A 51 10.80 0.96 0.19
CA LEU A 51 11.66 2.14 0.10
C LEU A 51 10.94 3.40 0.59
N LEU A 52 9.70 3.61 0.16
CA LEU A 52 8.87 4.74 0.60
C LEU A 52 8.58 4.72 2.10
N MET A 53 8.46 3.54 2.71
CA MET A 53 8.26 3.40 4.16
C MET A 53 9.56 3.45 4.98
N GLY A 54 10.74 3.32 4.35
CA GLY A 54 12.03 3.25 5.05
C GLY A 54 12.34 1.89 5.66
N ILE A 55 11.70 0.83 5.15
CA ILE A 55 12.05 -0.57 5.45
C ILE A 55 13.31 -0.96 4.69
N LEU A 56 13.43 -0.47 3.45
CA LEU A 56 14.61 -0.57 2.62
C LEU A 56 15.15 0.84 2.37
N PHE A 57 16.46 0.92 2.14
CA PHE A 57 17.12 2.16 1.79
C PHE A 57 17.62 2.08 0.34
N PRO A 58 17.45 3.14 -0.47
CA PRO A 58 17.95 3.13 -1.85
C PRO A 58 19.48 3.01 -1.87
N THR A 59 20.01 2.36 -2.89
CA THR A 59 21.46 2.31 -3.15
C THR A 59 21.96 3.61 -3.76
N GLU A 60 21.09 4.30 -4.52
CA GLU A 60 21.35 5.61 -5.12
C GLU A 60 20.08 6.45 -5.15
N GLY A 61 20.26 7.77 -5.29
CA GLY A 61 19.17 8.73 -5.39
C GLY A 61 18.61 9.16 -4.05
N LYS A 62 17.49 9.88 -4.08
CA LYS A 62 16.89 10.54 -2.92
C LYS A 62 15.38 10.40 -2.90
N ILE A 63 14.83 10.28 -1.69
CA ILE A 63 13.40 10.33 -1.42
C ILE A 63 13.13 11.61 -0.64
N CYS A 64 12.20 12.44 -1.12
CA CYS A 64 11.83 13.69 -0.50
C CYS A 64 10.33 13.71 -0.15
N PHE A 65 9.99 14.24 1.00
CA PHE A 65 8.62 14.45 1.46
C PHE A 65 8.44 15.92 1.82
N ARG A 66 7.48 16.61 1.19
CA ARG A 66 7.24 18.05 1.37
C ARG A 66 8.49 18.92 1.11
N GLY A 67 9.34 18.47 0.21
CA GLY A 67 10.60 19.16 -0.14
C GLY A 67 11.78 18.81 0.74
N GLU A 68 11.58 18.11 1.87
CA GLU A 68 12.65 17.67 2.77
C GLU A 68 13.10 16.25 2.42
N GLU A 69 14.41 16.00 2.48
CA GLU A 69 14.96 14.69 2.23
C GLU A 69 14.69 13.74 3.40
N ILE A 70 14.05 12.61 3.11
CA ILE A 70 13.73 11.56 4.06
C ILE A 70 14.45 10.24 3.78
N THR A 71 15.42 10.21 2.88
CA THR A 71 16.10 9.02 2.38
C THR A 71 16.61 8.14 3.51
N GLY A 72 17.30 8.72 4.49
CA GLY A 72 17.90 8.01 5.63
C GLY A 72 16.98 7.81 6.83
N LEU A 73 15.73 8.30 6.80
CA LEU A 73 14.81 8.17 7.92
C LEU A 73 14.29 6.73 8.06
N SER A 74 14.30 6.25 9.30
CA SER A 74 13.77 4.94 9.69
C SER A 74 12.24 4.86 9.54
N VAL A 75 11.70 3.64 9.58
CA VAL A 75 10.25 3.37 9.61
C VAL A 75 9.55 4.18 10.70
N THR A 76 10.14 4.24 11.91
CA THR A 76 9.57 4.97 13.05
C THR A 76 9.51 6.47 12.81
N GLU A 77 10.55 7.05 12.23
CA GLU A 77 10.59 8.48 11.90
C GLU A 77 9.59 8.81 10.81
N ARG A 78 9.50 8.00 9.75
CA ARG A 78 8.47 8.20 8.70
C ARG A 78 7.06 7.99 9.24
N ALA A 79 6.85 7.04 10.16
CA ALA A 79 5.56 6.87 10.82
C ALA A 79 5.15 8.11 11.63
N LYS A 80 6.11 8.82 12.28
CA LYS A 80 5.86 10.12 12.96
C LYS A 80 5.58 11.26 11.98
N LEU A 81 6.11 11.20 10.76
CA LEU A 81 5.76 12.13 9.68
C LEU A 81 4.38 11.87 9.07
N GLY A 82 3.66 10.84 9.53
CA GLY A 82 2.32 10.50 9.06
C GLY A 82 2.26 9.45 7.97
N PHE A 83 3.33 8.65 7.77
CA PHE A 83 3.28 7.50 6.88
C PHE A 83 2.63 6.31 7.58
N THR A 84 1.76 5.60 6.87
CA THR A 84 1.08 4.39 7.34
C THR A 84 1.20 3.32 6.27
N LEU A 85 1.50 2.08 6.67
CA LEU A 85 1.71 0.95 5.77
C LEU A 85 0.74 -0.18 6.11
N ALA A 86 0.11 -0.76 5.08
CA ALA A 86 -0.49 -2.08 5.12
C ALA A 86 0.31 -3.02 4.21
N PHE A 87 0.76 -4.15 4.78
CA PHE A 87 1.62 -5.11 4.09
C PHE A 87 0.82 -6.00 3.13
N GLN A 88 1.49 -6.62 2.16
CA GLN A 88 0.87 -7.63 1.29
C GLN A 88 0.35 -8.83 2.10
N GLN A 89 1.13 -9.31 3.05
CA GLN A 89 0.71 -10.35 3.99
C GLN A 89 0.48 -9.74 5.37
N PRO A 90 -0.73 -9.88 5.94
CA PRO A 90 -1.02 -9.34 7.25
C PRO A 90 -0.19 -10.03 8.33
N VAL A 91 0.27 -9.24 9.29
CA VAL A 91 1.04 -9.75 10.43
C VAL A 91 0.09 -10.39 11.44
N ARG A 92 0.51 -11.53 12.01
CA ARG A 92 -0.25 -12.25 13.04
C ARG A 92 0.35 -11.96 14.41
N PHE A 93 -0.50 -11.61 15.36
CA PHE A 93 -0.10 -11.26 16.73
C PHE A 93 -0.72 -12.26 17.71
N LYS A 94 0.07 -13.18 18.24
CA LYS A 94 -0.39 -14.12 19.26
C LYS A 94 -0.54 -13.40 20.60
N GLY A 95 -1.68 -13.60 21.28
CA GLY A 95 -1.97 -12.98 22.58
C GLY A 95 -2.35 -11.49 22.51
N VAL A 96 -2.63 -10.95 21.32
CA VAL A 96 -3.08 -9.57 21.11
C VAL A 96 -4.47 -9.61 20.50
N THR A 97 -5.46 -9.02 21.17
CA THR A 97 -6.81 -8.93 20.61
C THR A 97 -6.90 -7.87 19.51
N VAL A 98 -7.93 -7.95 18.69
CA VAL A 98 -8.23 -6.91 17.68
C VAL A 98 -8.38 -5.54 18.34
N LYS A 99 -9.02 -5.49 19.53
CA LYS A 99 -9.13 -4.25 20.32
C LYS A 99 -7.75 -3.71 20.69
N ASP A 100 -6.88 -4.56 21.26
CA ASP A 100 -5.53 -4.15 21.67
C ASP A 100 -4.72 -3.63 20.47
N LEU A 101 -4.85 -4.29 19.31
CA LEU A 101 -4.19 -3.86 18.09
C LEU A 101 -4.65 -2.48 17.62
N LEU A 102 -5.97 -2.22 17.65
CA LEU A 102 -6.53 -0.92 17.27
C LEU A 102 -6.18 0.18 18.29
N ASP A 103 -6.15 -0.15 19.59
CA ASP A 103 -5.72 0.77 20.64
C ASP A 103 -4.24 1.13 20.50
N LEU A 104 -3.39 0.14 20.24
CA LEU A 104 -1.97 0.34 19.97
C LEU A 104 -1.74 1.20 18.71
N ALA A 105 -2.46 0.90 17.64
CA ALA A 105 -2.34 1.62 16.37
C ALA A 105 -2.74 3.10 16.51
N SER A 106 -3.83 3.39 17.24
CA SER A 106 -4.30 4.75 17.46
C SER A 106 -3.51 5.52 18.53
N GLY A 107 -2.68 4.82 19.32
CA GLY A 107 -1.95 5.37 20.46
C GLY A 107 -2.84 5.78 21.64
N ARG A 108 -4.06 5.25 21.73
CA ARG A 108 -5.05 5.56 22.78
C ARG A 108 -6.01 4.40 23.01
N ASN A 109 -6.68 4.40 24.17
CA ASN A 109 -7.81 3.49 24.40
C ASN A 109 -9.04 3.99 23.63
N ASN A 110 -9.50 3.21 22.66
CA ASN A 110 -10.65 3.56 21.85
C ASN A 110 -11.96 3.24 22.55
N THR A 111 -12.97 4.09 22.36
CA THR A 111 -14.34 3.77 22.75
C THR A 111 -14.92 2.70 21.83
N LEU A 112 -16.00 2.04 22.27
CA LEU A 112 -16.69 1.03 21.44
C LEU A 112 -17.15 1.63 20.10
N ASP A 113 -17.62 2.87 20.09
CA ASP A 113 -18.05 3.55 18.86
C ASP A 113 -16.90 3.78 17.88
N GLN A 114 -15.71 4.12 18.39
CA GLN A 114 -14.52 4.25 17.57
C GLN A 114 -14.09 2.91 16.97
N LEU A 115 -14.09 1.83 17.77
CA LEU A 115 -13.80 0.48 17.30
C LEU A 115 -14.83 0.03 16.26
N CYS A 116 -16.12 0.32 16.49
CA CYS A 116 -17.18 0.05 15.52
C CYS A 116 -16.94 0.82 14.21
N SER A 117 -16.54 2.08 14.28
CA SER A 117 -16.25 2.88 13.08
C SER A 117 -15.13 2.27 12.26
N TYR A 118 -13.96 2.00 12.86
CA TYR A 118 -12.81 1.42 12.14
C TYR A 118 -13.12 0.06 11.51
N LEU A 119 -13.81 -0.82 12.25
CA LEU A 119 -14.12 -2.16 11.76
C LEU A 119 -15.25 -2.14 10.73
N SER A 120 -16.26 -1.28 10.88
CA SER A 120 -17.31 -1.15 9.87
C SER A 120 -16.80 -0.60 8.55
N ASP A 121 -15.81 0.28 8.58
CA ASP A 121 -15.18 0.81 7.35
C ASP A 121 -14.48 -0.25 6.51
N VAL A 122 -14.13 -1.38 7.12
CA VAL A 122 -13.55 -2.55 6.45
C VAL A 122 -14.52 -3.74 6.38
N GLY A 123 -15.81 -3.53 6.62
CA GLY A 123 -16.86 -4.57 6.52
C GLY A 123 -16.83 -5.60 7.64
N LEU A 124 -16.35 -5.25 8.84
CA LEU A 124 -16.35 -6.12 10.00
C LEU A 124 -17.25 -5.57 11.11
N CYS A 125 -17.98 -6.47 11.79
CA CYS A 125 -18.80 -6.12 12.95
C CYS A 125 -17.93 -6.15 14.23
N ALA A 126 -17.74 -5.01 14.90
CA ALA A 126 -16.91 -4.92 16.09
C ALA A 126 -17.27 -5.98 17.17
N ARG A 127 -18.57 -6.21 17.41
CA ARG A 127 -19.04 -7.18 18.42
C ARG A 127 -18.52 -8.61 18.19
N ASN A 128 -18.19 -8.96 16.94
CA ASN A 128 -17.73 -10.30 16.59
C ASN A 128 -16.21 -10.44 16.61
N TYR A 129 -15.48 -9.32 16.65
CA TYR A 129 -14.04 -9.35 16.41
C TYR A 129 -13.18 -8.72 17.51
N ILE A 130 -13.68 -7.72 18.27
CA ILE A 130 -12.85 -6.93 19.20
C ILE A 130 -12.13 -7.78 20.25
N ASP A 131 -12.77 -8.85 20.74
CA ASP A 131 -12.22 -9.74 21.77
C ASP A 131 -11.48 -10.96 21.19
N ARG A 132 -11.43 -11.10 19.86
CA ARG A 132 -10.67 -12.19 19.19
C ARG A 132 -9.20 -11.82 19.07
N GLU A 133 -8.32 -12.80 19.19
CA GLU A 133 -6.90 -12.61 18.92
C GLU A 133 -6.67 -12.38 17.41
N ALA A 134 -5.76 -11.46 17.09
CA ALA A 134 -5.34 -11.17 15.71
C ALA A 134 -4.31 -12.21 15.23
N ASP A 135 -4.66 -13.49 15.28
CA ASP A 135 -3.79 -14.63 15.04
C ASP A 135 -4.27 -15.55 13.91
N GLY A 136 -3.79 -16.80 13.92
CA GLY A 136 -4.10 -17.81 12.91
C GLY A 136 -5.53 -18.38 12.96
N THR A 137 -6.36 -18.01 13.94
CA THR A 137 -7.78 -18.41 14.03
C THR A 137 -8.66 -17.57 13.11
N LEU A 138 -8.16 -16.41 12.66
CA LEU A 138 -8.79 -15.56 11.66
C LEU A 138 -8.39 -15.99 10.25
N SER A 139 -9.31 -15.91 9.31
CA SER A 139 -9.01 -16.10 7.89
C SER A 139 -8.04 -15.00 7.39
N GLY A 140 -7.35 -15.28 6.28
CA GLY A 140 -6.45 -14.30 5.66
C GLY A 140 -7.16 -12.99 5.31
N GLY A 141 -8.39 -13.06 4.78
CA GLY A 141 -9.20 -11.89 4.45
C GLY A 141 -9.68 -11.10 5.68
N GLU A 142 -10.01 -11.78 6.79
CA GLU A 142 -10.35 -11.11 8.06
C GLU A 142 -9.14 -10.39 8.63
N LEU A 143 -7.97 -11.04 8.67
CA LEU A 143 -6.72 -10.41 9.12
C LEU A 143 -6.34 -9.21 8.26
N LYS A 144 -6.52 -9.31 6.94
CA LYS A 144 -6.24 -8.20 6.02
C LYS A 144 -7.14 -6.99 6.30
N ARG A 145 -8.42 -7.23 6.54
CA ARG A 145 -9.37 -6.16 6.89
C ARG A 145 -9.06 -5.56 8.26
N ILE A 146 -8.65 -6.36 9.24
CA ILE A 146 -8.22 -5.86 10.57
C ILE A 146 -6.93 -5.03 10.43
N GLU A 147 -5.97 -5.43 9.60
CA GLU A 147 -4.77 -4.64 9.30
C GLU A 147 -5.14 -3.26 8.71
N LEU A 148 -6.08 -3.23 7.76
CA LEU A 148 -6.59 -1.98 7.20
C LEU A 148 -7.30 -1.12 8.25
N ALA A 149 -8.11 -1.74 9.14
CA ALA A 149 -8.72 -1.03 10.26
C ALA A 149 -7.68 -0.43 11.21
N ALA A 150 -6.58 -1.15 11.48
CA ALA A 150 -5.46 -0.64 12.28
C ALA A 150 -4.74 0.52 11.57
N ALA A 151 -4.57 0.44 10.24
CA ALA A 151 -4.03 1.55 9.46
C ALA A 151 -4.92 2.80 9.52
N LEU A 152 -6.26 2.63 9.49
CA LEU A 152 -7.21 3.73 9.68
C LEU A 152 -7.15 4.30 11.11
N ALA A 153 -7.09 3.43 12.13
CA ALA A 153 -6.99 3.84 13.53
C ALA A 153 -5.71 4.63 13.81
N LYS A 154 -4.57 4.22 13.23
CA LYS A 154 -3.33 4.97 13.27
C LYS A 154 -3.49 6.33 12.60
N GLY A 155 -4.23 6.38 11.50
CA GLY A 155 -4.35 7.57 10.68
C GLY A 155 -3.03 7.91 9.98
N GLY A 156 -2.93 9.15 9.54
CA GLY A 156 -1.76 9.66 8.84
C GLY A 156 -2.11 10.48 7.62
N GLU A 157 -1.08 10.92 6.90
CA GLU A 157 -1.21 11.72 5.70
C GLU A 157 -0.93 10.89 4.43
N VAL A 158 -0.02 9.92 4.55
CA VAL A 158 0.39 9.05 3.44
C VAL A 158 0.08 7.61 3.79
N PHE A 159 -0.78 6.97 3.01
CA PHE A 159 -1.11 5.55 3.11
C PHE A 159 -0.41 4.78 2.00
N LEU A 160 0.41 3.83 2.38
CA LEU A 160 1.10 2.90 1.51
C LEU A 160 0.42 1.52 1.63
N LEU A 161 -0.22 1.05 0.58
CA LEU A 161 -1.02 -0.16 0.61
C LEU A 161 -0.49 -1.16 -0.42
N ASP A 162 0.08 -2.27 0.04
CA ASP A 162 0.64 -3.30 -0.83
C ASP A 162 -0.36 -4.45 -0.99
N GLU A 163 -0.99 -4.54 -2.16
CA GLU A 163 -2.04 -5.50 -2.51
C GLU A 163 -3.11 -5.64 -1.40
N PRO A 164 -3.78 -4.51 -1.04
CA PRO A 164 -4.73 -4.50 0.07
C PRO A 164 -5.94 -5.40 -0.15
N GLU A 165 -6.21 -5.79 -1.38
CA GLU A 165 -7.27 -6.71 -1.79
C GLU A 165 -6.91 -8.19 -1.66
N ALA A 166 -5.65 -8.54 -1.38
CA ALA A 166 -5.21 -9.92 -1.33
C ALA A 166 -5.97 -10.74 -0.27
N GLY A 167 -6.63 -11.82 -0.70
CA GLY A 167 -7.41 -12.68 0.18
C GLY A 167 -8.78 -12.13 0.59
N ILE A 168 -9.19 -10.98 0.08
CA ILE A 168 -10.53 -10.42 0.31
C ILE A 168 -11.51 -11.04 -0.70
N ASP A 169 -12.68 -11.46 -0.22
CA ASP A 169 -13.73 -12.01 -1.05
C ASP A 169 -14.42 -10.94 -1.91
N LEU A 170 -15.11 -11.40 -2.96
CA LEU A 170 -15.73 -10.51 -3.95
C LEU A 170 -16.79 -9.58 -3.33
N TRP A 171 -17.49 -10.01 -2.28
CA TRP A 171 -18.55 -9.23 -1.64
C TRP A 171 -17.99 -8.08 -0.79
N SER A 172 -16.86 -8.33 -0.13
CA SER A 172 -16.15 -7.34 0.68
C SER A 172 -15.31 -6.37 -0.15
N PHE A 173 -15.16 -6.64 -1.46
CA PHE A 173 -14.35 -5.80 -2.34
C PHE A 173 -14.94 -4.39 -2.55
N ASP A 174 -16.26 -4.28 -2.62
CA ASP A 174 -16.92 -2.98 -2.79
C ASP A 174 -16.78 -2.09 -1.54
N GLU A 175 -16.67 -2.69 -0.35
CA GLU A 175 -16.37 -1.98 0.90
C GLU A 175 -14.94 -1.43 0.88
N LEU A 176 -13.99 -2.21 0.35
CA LEU A 176 -12.61 -1.76 0.16
C LEU A 176 -12.53 -0.55 -0.79
N ILE A 177 -13.29 -0.56 -1.89
CA ILE A 177 -13.37 0.59 -2.80
C ILE A 177 -13.92 1.83 -2.08
N ARG A 178 -15.01 1.69 -1.31
CA ARG A 178 -15.57 2.79 -0.51
C ARG A 178 -14.58 3.32 0.51
N LEU A 179 -13.77 2.45 1.12
CA LEU A 179 -12.70 2.86 2.02
C LEU A 179 -11.69 3.76 1.31
N PHE A 180 -11.23 3.38 0.13
CA PHE A 180 -10.27 4.21 -0.64
C PHE A 180 -10.89 5.55 -1.07
N GLU A 181 -12.18 5.58 -1.38
CA GLU A 181 -12.89 6.83 -1.66
C GLU A 181 -12.98 7.75 -0.43
N LYS A 182 -13.14 7.20 0.78
CA LYS A 182 -13.10 7.99 2.02
C LYS A 182 -11.71 8.57 2.31
N LEU A 183 -10.65 7.93 1.84
CA LEU A 183 -9.27 8.38 2.02
C LEU A 183 -8.80 9.41 0.98
N ARG A 184 -9.68 9.97 0.13
CA ARG A 184 -9.31 10.93 -0.92
C ARG A 184 -8.76 12.27 -0.39
N ASP A 185 -9.00 12.60 0.88
CA ASP A 185 -8.35 13.74 1.56
C ASP A 185 -6.89 13.44 1.98
N LYS A 186 -6.44 12.19 1.81
CA LYS A 186 -5.10 11.72 2.08
C LYS A 186 -4.33 11.45 0.79
N THR A 187 -3.04 11.19 0.92
CA THR A 187 -2.22 10.69 -0.19
C THR A 187 -2.17 9.17 -0.08
N VAL A 188 -2.81 8.49 -1.01
CA VAL A 188 -2.93 7.03 -0.99
C VAL A 188 -2.15 6.45 -2.16
N ILE A 189 -1.20 5.56 -1.85
CA ILE A 189 -0.39 4.84 -2.85
C ILE A 189 -0.71 3.36 -2.70
N ILE A 190 -1.31 2.78 -3.73
CA ILE A 190 -1.80 1.40 -3.74
C ILE A 190 -1.04 0.61 -4.78
N VAL A 191 -0.42 -0.50 -4.39
CA VAL A 191 0.03 -1.53 -5.35
C VAL A 191 -1.14 -2.45 -5.63
N SER A 192 -1.60 -2.52 -6.87
CA SER A 192 -2.70 -3.39 -7.26
C SER A 192 -2.70 -3.70 -8.76
N HIS A 193 -3.30 -4.84 -9.10
CA HIS A 193 -3.63 -5.25 -10.47
C HIS A 193 -5.13 -5.26 -10.74
N GLN A 194 -5.94 -4.97 -9.71
CA GLN A 194 -7.39 -5.06 -9.80
C GLN A 194 -7.97 -3.90 -10.58
N ARG A 195 -8.80 -4.24 -11.58
CA ARG A 195 -9.43 -3.26 -12.46
C ARG A 195 -10.23 -2.21 -11.69
N LYS A 196 -11.05 -2.64 -10.72
CA LYS A 196 -11.87 -1.72 -9.91
C LYS A 196 -11.01 -0.72 -9.11
N ILE A 197 -9.81 -1.10 -8.65
CA ILE A 197 -8.89 -0.19 -7.96
C ILE A 197 -8.23 0.78 -8.95
N LEU A 198 -7.89 0.32 -10.16
CA LEU A 198 -7.41 1.20 -11.23
C LEU A 198 -8.47 2.23 -11.66
N GLU A 199 -9.76 1.87 -11.62
CA GLU A 199 -10.87 2.75 -11.99
C GLU A 199 -11.07 3.92 -11.03
N ILE A 200 -10.72 3.80 -9.76
CA ILE A 200 -10.82 4.88 -8.77
C ILE A 200 -9.55 5.72 -8.64
N ALA A 201 -8.46 5.34 -9.31
CA ALA A 201 -7.20 6.05 -9.28
C ALA A 201 -7.32 7.46 -9.89
N ASP A 202 -6.63 8.43 -9.33
CA ASP A 202 -6.38 9.73 -9.96
C ASP A 202 -5.17 9.63 -10.89
N TYR A 203 -4.13 8.90 -10.44
CA TYR A 203 -2.89 8.65 -11.17
C TYR A 203 -2.56 7.17 -11.20
N ILE A 204 -1.86 6.75 -12.25
CA ILE A 204 -1.37 5.39 -12.41
C ILE A 204 0.14 5.45 -12.66
N VAL A 205 0.86 4.59 -11.96
CA VAL A 205 2.29 4.29 -12.19
C VAL A 205 2.37 2.88 -12.74
N ARG A 206 2.93 2.71 -13.94
CA ARG A 206 3.29 1.38 -14.44
C ARG A 206 4.79 1.17 -14.26
N LEU A 207 5.15 0.20 -13.44
CA LEU A 207 6.52 -0.29 -13.32
C LEU A 207 6.77 -1.43 -14.31
N ASP A 208 7.91 -1.35 -14.99
CA ASP A 208 8.41 -2.39 -15.90
C ASP A 208 9.83 -2.77 -15.49
N LYS A 209 10.24 -4.03 -15.73
CA LYS A 209 11.61 -4.49 -15.43
C LYS A 209 12.67 -3.88 -16.34
N SER A 210 12.27 -3.56 -17.56
CA SER A 210 13.19 -3.25 -18.67
C SER A 210 13.01 -1.84 -19.22
N ALA A 211 12.15 -1.03 -18.60
CA ALA A 211 11.84 0.32 -19.05
C ALA A 211 11.61 1.27 -17.87
N PRO A 212 11.86 2.56 -18.04
CA PRO A 212 11.52 3.56 -17.04
C PRO A 212 10.04 3.50 -16.65
N PRO A 213 9.69 3.89 -15.41
CA PRO A 213 8.30 3.93 -14.98
C PRO A 213 7.50 4.90 -15.85
N VAL A 214 6.27 4.51 -16.15
CA VAL A 214 5.33 5.39 -16.85
C VAL A 214 4.36 5.91 -15.81
N PHE A 215 4.34 7.24 -15.62
CA PHE A 215 3.43 7.95 -14.74
C PHE A 215 2.46 8.81 -15.58
N GLY A 216 1.21 8.82 -15.20
CA GLY A 216 0.19 9.64 -15.85
C GLY A 216 -1.15 9.61 -15.13
N THR A 217 -2.08 10.43 -15.57
CA THR A 217 -3.46 10.39 -15.07
C THR A 217 -4.14 9.08 -15.47
N ARG A 218 -5.15 8.67 -14.71
CA ARG A 218 -5.99 7.52 -15.06
C ARG A 218 -6.48 7.61 -16.51
N LYS A 219 -6.97 8.77 -16.93
CA LYS A 219 -7.50 8.99 -18.28
C LYS A 219 -6.48 8.72 -19.40
N GLU A 220 -5.19 8.99 -19.14
CA GLU A 220 -4.13 8.80 -20.13
C GLU A 220 -3.65 7.34 -20.21
N LEU A 221 -3.67 6.63 -19.09
CA LEU A 221 -3.02 5.32 -18.98
C LEU A 221 -3.99 4.15 -18.90
N TYR A 222 -5.19 4.33 -18.35
CA TYR A 222 -6.13 3.22 -18.12
C TYR A 222 -6.50 2.49 -19.42
N ASP A 223 -6.89 3.22 -20.48
CA ASP A 223 -7.29 2.63 -21.75
C ASP A 223 -6.12 1.91 -22.45
N LYS A 224 -4.89 2.46 -22.31
CA LYS A 224 -3.67 1.85 -22.85
C LYS A 224 -3.31 0.55 -22.13
N LEU A 225 -3.58 0.47 -20.82
CA LEU A 225 -3.37 -0.73 -20.02
C LEU A 225 -4.42 -1.79 -20.33
N ALA A 226 -5.69 -1.42 -20.43
CA ALA A 226 -6.79 -2.32 -20.76
C ALA A 226 -6.61 -2.95 -22.15
N ALA A 227 -6.17 -2.19 -23.14
CA ALA A 227 -5.94 -2.68 -24.50
C ALA A 227 -4.79 -3.71 -24.57
N ARG A 228 -3.71 -3.55 -23.77
CA ARG A 228 -2.59 -4.50 -23.73
C ARG A 228 -2.93 -5.83 -23.08
N THR A 229 -3.74 -5.82 -22.02
CA THR A 229 -4.17 -7.04 -21.32
C THR A 229 -4.99 -7.94 -22.26
N LEU A 230 -5.77 -7.37 -23.16
CA LEU A 230 -6.52 -8.10 -24.20
C LEU A 230 -5.60 -8.73 -25.26
N CYS A 231 -4.52 -8.04 -25.65
CA CYS A 231 -3.55 -8.57 -26.61
C CYS A 231 -2.67 -9.71 -26.06
N GLU A 232 -2.38 -9.71 -24.75
CA GLU A 232 -1.60 -10.78 -24.10
C GLU A 232 -2.44 -12.04 -23.90
N GLN A 233 -3.74 -11.91 -23.61
CA GLN A 233 -4.67 -13.05 -23.50
C GLN A 233 -5.03 -13.67 -24.85
N GLY A 234 -4.96 -12.91 -25.95
CA GLY A 234 -5.21 -13.42 -27.31
C GLY A 234 -4.02 -14.14 -27.97
N ARG A 235 -2.83 -14.17 -27.37
CA ARG A 235 -1.65 -14.89 -27.89
C ARG A 235 -1.41 -16.25 -27.24
N GLY A 236 -2.30 -16.68 -26.34
CA GLY A 236 -2.23 -17.96 -25.63
C GLY A 236 -3.31 -18.97 -26.05
N ALA A 237 -3.93 -18.81 -27.23
CA ALA A 237 -4.87 -19.74 -27.82
C ALA A 237 -4.32 -20.35 -29.12
#